data_3345d8df211836492fb2652858b9abbf
#
_entry.id   3345d8df211836492fb2652858b9abbf
#
_cell.length_a   1.000
_cell.length_b   1.000
_cell.length_c   1.000
_cell.angle_alpha   90.00
_cell.angle_beta   90.00
_cell.angle_gamma   90.00
#
_symmetry.space_group_name_H-M   'P 1'
#
loop_
_entity.id
_entity.type
_entity.pdbx_description
1 polymer ?
#
loop_
_entity_poly.entity_id
_entity_poly.type
_entity_poly.pdbx_seq_one_letter_code
_entity_poly.pdbx_strand_id
1 'polypeptide(L)'
;MVNNNLYTHFVKNFLKYPKRDFLSSDHGSIKFENIQEETGFYVEMFSNMGISKGDRVVVQVEKSIEAVLLYLACLRYGAIYIPLNTAYTKEELRYFLSDSMPELFVCDPRNENSMRELANELKLNNVLSMNSRKEGTLFHKLSEVQSSSFVEVCNNDDLAAILYTSGTTGRSKGAMLTHNNLLSNALVLLDYWAWEENDILLHALPIFHVHGLFVALNCALLNASKVIFLDFFDSKRVISELPNATVMMGVPTFYVRLLNQQSFNKSVCQNMRLFISGSAPLLSDTFNSFEERTGMRILERYGMSETSMITSNPYSGNRVAGTVGFFLPSVSGRIVNENGEEAADGEIGILEMKGPNVFKGYWKMPEKTKLEFTHDGYFITGDMASMDCEGRITIVGREKDLIISGGYNVYPKEVEIVLDMIRFVKESCVIGLPHSDFGEAVTALIILKETTLDFEENIKLILNDKLAKFKHPKKILLLEEIPRNTMGKVQKNILRDQYKNLYLE
;
A
#
# COMPACT_ATOMS: atom_id res chain seq x y z
N MET A 1 -5.94 23.95 -24.46
CA MET A 1 -5.29 22.71 -23.99
C MET A 1 -6.21 22.04 -22.98
N VAL A 2 -6.33 20.72 -23.02
CA VAL A 2 -7.08 19.97 -21.99
C VAL A 2 -6.23 19.98 -20.72
N ASN A 3 -6.82 20.35 -19.58
CA ASN A 3 -6.13 20.28 -18.31
C ASN A 3 -6.22 18.85 -17.75
N ASN A 4 -5.08 18.16 -17.66
CA ASN A 4 -4.98 16.78 -17.15
C ASN A 4 -4.61 16.72 -15.67
N ASN A 5 -4.73 17.84 -14.95
CA ASN A 5 -4.58 17.86 -13.50
C ASN A 5 -5.64 16.97 -12.85
N LEU A 6 -5.21 16.02 -12.04
CA LEU A 6 -6.10 15.06 -11.35
C LEU A 6 -7.18 15.77 -10.52
N TYR A 7 -6.87 16.93 -9.93
CA TYR A 7 -7.82 17.74 -9.19
C TYR A 7 -9.02 18.15 -10.04
N THR A 8 -8.81 18.46 -11.33
CA THR A 8 -9.91 18.87 -12.23
C THR A 8 -10.92 17.76 -12.48
N HIS A 9 -10.48 16.49 -12.42
CA HIS A 9 -11.37 15.33 -12.52
C HIS A 9 -12.21 15.15 -11.26
N PHE A 10 -11.67 15.45 -10.08
CA PHE A 10 -12.41 15.45 -8.82
C PHE A 10 -13.47 16.55 -8.78
N VAL A 11 -13.12 17.77 -9.17
CA VAL A 11 -14.01 18.95 -9.14
C VAL A 11 -15.31 18.72 -9.89
N LYS A 12 -15.29 18.01 -11.02
CA LYS A 12 -16.51 17.66 -11.77
C LYS A 12 -17.56 16.97 -10.89
N ASN A 13 -17.11 16.13 -9.98
CA ASN A 13 -17.98 15.39 -9.06
C ASN A 13 -18.39 16.25 -7.86
N PHE A 14 -17.50 17.13 -7.36
CA PHE A 14 -17.86 18.10 -6.31
C PHE A 14 -19.03 18.97 -6.72
N LEU A 15 -19.02 19.45 -7.97
CA LEU A 15 -20.11 20.28 -8.52
C LEU A 15 -21.42 19.48 -8.72
N LYS A 16 -21.31 18.16 -8.94
CA LYS A 16 -22.48 17.30 -9.12
C LYS A 16 -23.22 17.04 -7.79
N TYR A 17 -22.48 16.92 -6.68
CA TYR A 17 -23.03 16.59 -5.36
C TYR A 17 -22.54 17.54 -4.25
N PRO A 18 -22.71 18.86 -4.40
CA PRO A 18 -22.07 19.86 -3.54
C PRO A 18 -22.40 19.68 -2.04
N LYS A 19 -23.64 19.35 -1.73
CA LYS A 19 -24.13 19.24 -0.34
C LYS A 19 -23.84 17.90 0.33
N ARG A 20 -23.28 16.92 -0.41
CA ARG A 20 -22.91 15.61 0.13
C ARG A 20 -21.67 15.76 1.02
N ASP A 21 -21.70 15.08 2.18
CA ASP A 21 -20.50 14.94 3.01
C ASP A 21 -19.43 14.17 2.25
N PHE A 22 -18.19 14.69 2.25
CA PHE A 22 -17.04 13.96 1.71
C PHE A 22 -16.35 13.18 2.82
N LEU A 23 -15.70 13.85 3.76
CA LEU A 23 -15.04 13.20 4.91
C LEU A 23 -15.83 13.46 6.18
N SER A 24 -16.01 12.42 6.99
CA SER A 24 -16.58 12.50 8.33
C SER A 24 -15.65 11.77 9.29
N SER A 25 -15.08 12.48 10.26
CA SER A 25 -14.13 11.97 11.27
C SER A 25 -14.57 12.37 12.67
N ASP A 26 -13.89 11.88 13.69
CA ASP A 26 -14.11 12.28 15.08
C ASP A 26 -13.75 13.76 15.35
N HIS A 27 -12.97 14.39 14.43
CA HIS A 27 -12.53 15.78 14.52
C HIS A 27 -13.38 16.75 13.68
N GLY A 28 -14.41 16.27 13.01
CA GLY A 28 -15.31 17.07 12.18
C GLY A 28 -15.62 16.46 10.84
N SER A 29 -16.26 17.23 9.98
CA SER A 29 -16.62 16.80 8.64
C SER A 29 -16.43 17.91 7.62
N ILE A 30 -16.27 17.55 6.34
CA ILE A 30 -16.23 18.46 5.22
C ILE A 30 -17.15 17.97 4.09
N LYS A 31 -17.89 18.91 3.49
CA LYS A 31 -18.72 18.66 2.31
C LYS A 31 -17.96 18.95 1.03
N PHE A 32 -18.41 18.36 -0.08
CA PHE A 32 -17.82 18.61 -1.38
C PHE A 32 -17.82 20.08 -1.78
N GLU A 33 -18.88 20.85 -1.45
CA GLU A 33 -18.98 22.28 -1.73
C GLU A 33 -17.88 23.12 -1.07
N ASN A 34 -17.35 22.68 0.07
CA ASN A 34 -16.34 23.42 0.82
C ASN A 34 -14.90 23.14 0.33
N ILE A 35 -14.66 22.03 -0.41
CA ILE A 35 -13.30 21.61 -0.77
C ILE A 35 -12.60 22.66 -1.64
N GLN A 36 -13.32 23.29 -2.57
CA GLN A 36 -12.71 24.28 -3.45
C GLN A 36 -12.26 25.54 -2.70
N GLU A 37 -13.08 26.02 -1.76
CA GLU A 37 -12.74 27.16 -0.91
C GLU A 37 -11.57 26.82 0.01
N GLU A 38 -11.66 25.72 0.75
CA GLU A 38 -10.64 25.28 1.69
C GLU A 38 -9.28 25.05 0.99
N THR A 39 -9.25 24.33 -0.13
CA THR A 39 -7.99 24.12 -0.88
C THR A 39 -7.47 25.43 -1.50
N GLY A 40 -8.34 26.41 -1.75
CA GLY A 40 -7.97 27.71 -2.27
C GLY A 40 -7.09 28.53 -1.30
N PHE A 41 -7.30 28.40 0.02
CA PHE A 41 -6.43 29.04 1.01
C PHE A 41 -4.99 28.46 0.95
N TYR A 42 -4.84 27.15 0.80
CA TYR A 42 -3.52 26.53 0.64
C TYR A 42 -2.85 26.97 -0.67
N VAL A 43 -3.59 27.07 -1.75
CA VAL A 43 -3.10 27.53 -3.07
C VAL A 43 -2.53 28.94 -2.97
N GLU A 44 -3.24 29.85 -2.32
CA GLU A 44 -2.76 31.23 -2.12
C GLU A 44 -1.56 31.27 -1.17
N MET A 45 -1.57 30.47 -0.12
CA MET A 45 -0.41 30.32 0.78
C MET A 45 0.82 29.83 -0.01
N PHE A 46 0.68 28.84 -0.87
CA PHE A 46 1.79 28.34 -1.70
C PHE A 46 2.34 29.44 -2.61
N SER A 47 1.46 30.23 -3.25
CA SER A 47 1.85 31.37 -4.10
C SER A 47 2.66 32.39 -3.31
N ASN A 48 2.18 32.78 -2.10
CA ASN A 48 2.85 33.76 -1.25
C ASN A 48 4.19 33.25 -0.69
N MET A 49 4.37 31.93 -0.58
CA MET A 49 5.61 31.30 -0.18
C MET A 49 6.60 31.09 -1.35
N GLY A 50 6.23 31.46 -2.58
CA GLY A 50 7.07 31.28 -3.76
C GLY A 50 7.18 29.85 -4.25
N ILE A 51 6.29 28.97 -3.84
CA ILE A 51 6.21 27.58 -4.36
C ILE A 51 5.77 27.65 -5.83
N SER A 52 6.33 26.80 -6.64
CA SER A 52 6.06 26.73 -8.08
C SER A 52 5.58 25.33 -8.48
N LYS A 53 5.00 25.21 -9.67
CA LYS A 53 4.66 23.92 -10.26
C LYS A 53 5.89 23.00 -10.31
N GLY A 54 5.73 21.75 -9.85
CA GLY A 54 6.80 20.76 -9.79
C GLY A 54 7.67 20.83 -8.53
N ASP A 55 7.44 21.80 -7.65
CA ASP A 55 8.09 21.85 -6.36
C ASP A 55 7.55 20.77 -5.42
N ARG A 56 8.40 20.28 -4.55
CA ARG A 56 8.11 19.18 -3.63
C ARG A 56 7.60 19.71 -2.31
N VAL A 57 6.46 19.16 -1.88
CA VAL A 57 5.87 19.38 -0.56
C VAL A 57 5.94 18.07 0.22
N VAL A 58 6.86 18.00 1.18
CA VAL A 58 7.01 16.83 2.06
C VAL A 58 6.07 16.98 3.24
N VAL A 59 5.34 15.91 3.56
CA VAL A 59 4.30 15.94 4.60
C VAL A 59 4.47 14.74 5.53
N GLN A 60 4.76 15.00 6.82
CA GLN A 60 4.83 14.00 7.88
C GLN A 60 3.89 14.43 9.02
N VAL A 61 2.61 14.19 8.84
CA VAL A 61 1.56 14.55 9.80
C VAL A 61 0.60 13.38 10.02
N GLU A 62 -0.13 13.43 11.13
CA GLU A 62 -1.19 12.46 11.41
C GLU A 62 -2.29 12.56 10.34
N LYS A 63 -3.00 11.45 10.16
CA LYS A 63 -4.14 11.36 9.25
C LYS A 63 -5.26 12.29 9.73
N SER A 64 -5.68 13.21 8.88
CA SER A 64 -6.71 14.21 9.17
C SER A 64 -7.37 14.73 7.89
N ILE A 65 -8.50 15.41 8.01
CA ILE A 65 -9.17 16.13 6.92
C ILE A 65 -8.19 17.15 6.31
N GLU A 66 -7.48 17.87 7.14
CA GLU A 66 -6.52 18.92 6.76
C GLU A 66 -5.35 18.33 5.93
N ALA A 67 -4.88 17.14 6.27
CA ALA A 67 -3.86 16.45 5.48
C ALA A 67 -4.37 16.05 4.08
N VAL A 68 -5.65 15.67 3.96
CA VAL A 68 -6.29 15.42 2.65
C VAL A 68 -6.48 16.72 1.87
N LEU A 69 -6.87 17.81 2.53
CA LEU A 69 -6.96 19.14 1.89
C LEU A 69 -5.60 19.62 1.38
N LEU A 70 -4.54 19.40 2.15
CA LEU A 70 -3.16 19.69 1.71
C LEU A 70 -2.75 18.86 0.49
N TYR A 71 -3.08 17.56 0.45
CA TYR A 71 -2.89 16.72 -0.73
C TYR A 71 -3.62 17.30 -1.96
N LEU A 72 -4.91 17.61 -1.80
CA LEU A 72 -5.72 18.18 -2.88
C LEU A 72 -5.20 19.54 -3.34
N ALA A 73 -4.70 20.36 -2.43
CA ALA A 73 -4.09 21.66 -2.74
C ALA A 73 -2.78 21.49 -3.53
N CYS A 74 -1.94 20.52 -3.16
CA CYS A 74 -0.74 20.19 -3.95
C CYS A 74 -1.10 19.81 -5.38
N LEU A 75 -2.08 18.91 -5.57
CA LEU A 75 -2.56 18.56 -6.91
C LEU A 75 -3.06 19.78 -7.66
N ARG A 76 -3.91 20.59 -7.01
CA ARG A 76 -4.52 21.79 -7.57
C ARG A 76 -3.48 22.81 -8.04
N TYR A 77 -2.42 22.99 -7.24
CA TYR A 77 -1.34 23.91 -7.50
C TYR A 77 -0.28 23.38 -8.46
N GLY A 78 -0.30 22.06 -8.76
CA GLY A 78 0.73 21.39 -9.54
C GLY A 78 2.03 21.12 -8.76
N ALA A 79 1.99 21.18 -7.43
CA ALA A 79 3.10 20.79 -6.57
C ALA A 79 3.13 19.27 -6.38
N ILE A 80 4.32 18.71 -6.18
CA ILE A 80 4.53 17.26 -5.99
C ILE A 80 4.34 16.92 -4.50
N TYR A 81 3.31 16.13 -4.20
CA TYR A 81 3.02 15.68 -2.84
C TYR A 81 3.89 14.49 -2.43
N ILE A 82 4.56 14.59 -1.29
CA ILE A 82 5.45 13.53 -0.76
C ILE A 82 5.02 13.18 0.68
N PRO A 83 4.11 12.22 0.84
CA PRO A 83 3.70 11.78 2.17
C PRO A 83 4.72 10.85 2.80
N LEU A 84 5.06 11.10 4.06
CA LEU A 84 5.98 10.27 4.83
C LEU A 84 5.27 9.63 6.03
N ASN A 85 5.71 8.43 6.37
CA ASN A 85 5.25 7.73 7.56
C ASN A 85 5.57 8.54 8.82
N THR A 86 4.57 8.74 9.67
CA THR A 86 4.72 9.46 10.94
C THR A 86 5.67 8.78 11.93
N ALA A 87 5.92 7.48 11.75
CA ALA A 87 6.86 6.71 12.56
C ALA A 87 8.34 6.91 12.16
N TYR A 88 8.64 7.57 11.03
CA TYR A 88 10.03 7.81 10.64
C TYR A 88 10.75 8.71 11.64
N THR A 89 11.96 8.30 12.00
CA THR A 89 12.87 9.02 12.90
C THR A 89 13.48 10.25 12.25
N LYS A 90 14.09 11.14 13.05
CA LYS A 90 14.81 12.33 12.55
C LYS A 90 15.90 11.96 11.53
N GLU A 91 16.62 10.84 11.73
CA GLU A 91 17.67 10.39 10.83
C GLU A 91 17.11 9.87 9.48
N GLU A 92 15.97 9.15 9.51
CA GLU A 92 15.30 8.76 8.28
C GLU A 92 14.77 9.98 7.52
N LEU A 93 14.20 10.96 8.24
CA LEU A 93 13.77 12.24 7.65
C LEU A 93 14.91 13.01 7.03
N ARG A 94 16.10 13.00 7.62
CA ARG A 94 17.31 13.60 7.05
C ARG A 94 17.56 13.08 5.64
N TYR A 95 17.45 11.76 5.44
CA TYR A 95 17.59 11.17 4.13
C TYR A 95 16.50 11.66 3.16
N PHE A 96 15.22 11.54 3.52
CA PHE A 96 14.13 11.92 2.63
C PHE A 96 14.14 13.40 2.25
N LEU A 97 14.41 14.28 3.20
CA LEU A 97 14.51 15.71 2.96
C LEU A 97 15.73 16.08 2.10
N SER A 98 16.88 15.45 2.31
CA SER A 98 18.09 15.66 1.48
C SER A 98 17.88 15.17 0.05
N ASP A 99 17.17 14.04 -0.14
CA ASP A 99 16.95 13.47 -1.46
C ASP A 99 15.86 14.22 -2.24
N SER A 100 14.72 14.52 -1.60
CA SER A 100 13.62 15.23 -2.24
C SER A 100 13.87 16.71 -2.42
N MET A 101 14.68 17.34 -1.54
CA MET A 101 14.93 18.80 -1.52
C MET A 101 13.62 19.60 -1.65
N PRO A 102 12.73 19.51 -0.64
CA PRO A 102 11.41 20.13 -0.75
C PRO A 102 11.48 21.65 -0.59
N GLU A 103 10.57 22.36 -1.26
CA GLU A 103 10.34 23.77 -1.02
C GLU A 103 9.53 24.02 0.25
N LEU A 104 8.71 23.03 0.65
CA LEU A 104 7.94 23.08 1.89
C LEU A 104 8.01 21.71 2.59
N PHE A 105 8.31 21.73 3.88
CA PHE A 105 8.16 20.60 4.77
C PHE A 105 7.07 20.88 5.81
N VAL A 106 6.07 20.01 5.89
CA VAL A 106 4.97 20.08 6.86
C VAL A 106 5.10 18.94 7.86
N CYS A 107 5.20 19.27 9.14
CA CYS A 107 5.40 18.30 10.23
C CYS A 107 4.33 18.47 11.34
N ASP A 108 4.34 17.56 12.32
CA ASP A 108 3.51 17.68 13.51
C ASP A 108 4.02 18.82 14.41
N PRO A 109 3.15 19.66 15.01
CA PRO A 109 3.54 20.74 15.90
C PRO A 109 4.43 20.30 17.07
N ARG A 110 4.25 19.08 17.58
CA ARG A 110 5.07 18.50 18.66
C ARG A 110 6.55 18.38 18.29
N ASN A 111 6.83 18.26 17.00
CA ASN A 111 8.18 18.05 16.47
C ASN A 111 8.75 19.31 15.79
N GLU A 112 8.00 20.40 15.68
CA GLU A 112 8.35 21.55 14.85
C GLU A 112 9.74 22.12 15.14
N ASN A 113 10.13 22.30 16.39
CA ASN A 113 11.46 22.85 16.75
C ASN A 113 12.58 21.93 16.25
N SER A 114 12.49 20.63 16.49
CA SER A 114 13.48 19.64 16.04
C SER A 114 13.54 19.54 14.52
N MET A 115 12.41 19.72 13.85
CA MET A 115 12.34 19.70 12.39
C MET A 115 12.86 20.98 11.75
N ARG A 116 12.69 22.14 12.41
CA ARG A 116 13.33 23.41 11.99
C ARG A 116 14.86 23.35 12.12
N GLU A 117 15.38 22.72 13.17
CA GLU A 117 16.83 22.49 13.29
C GLU A 117 17.34 21.64 12.11
N LEU A 118 16.67 20.51 11.84
CA LEU A 118 17.03 19.63 10.71
C LEU A 118 16.94 20.37 9.37
N ALA A 119 15.89 21.16 9.16
CA ALA A 119 15.71 21.94 7.95
C ALA A 119 16.83 22.98 7.78
N ASN A 120 17.24 23.66 8.84
CA ASN A 120 18.35 24.60 8.82
C ASN A 120 19.67 23.92 8.44
N GLU A 121 19.96 22.74 9.02
CA GLU A 121 21.13 21.93 8.64
C GLU A 121 21.13 21.59 7.14
N LEU A 122 19.94 21.30 6.57
CA LEU A 122 19.73 20.93 5.18
C LEU A 122 19.50 22.14 4.25
N LYS A 123 19.49 23.36 4.78
CA LYS A 123 19.21 24.62 4.06
C LYS A 123 17.83 24.65 3.40
N LEU A 124 16.82 24.06 4.03
CA LEU A 124 15.44 24.13 3.60
C LEU A 124 14.78 25.41 4.13
N ASN A 125 14.07 26.13 3.27
CA ASN A 125 13.58 27.47 3.60
C ASN A 125 12.28 27.44 4.41
N ASN A 126 11.36 26.50 4.12
CA ASN A 126 10.02 26.53 4.64
C ASN A 126 9.69 25.28 5.45
N VAL A 127 9.43 25.47 6.74
CA VAL A 127 8.90 24.45 7.64
C VAL A 127 7.64 24.98 8.29
N LEU A 128 6.54 24.27 8.10
CA LEU A 128 5.26 24.55 8.75
C LEU A 128 4.82 23.33 9.55
N SER A 129 3.93 23.56 10.52
CA SER A 129 3.37 22.49 11.32
C SER A 129 1.85 22.47 11.26
N MET A 130 1.25 21.27 11.34
CA MET A 130 -0.19 21.07 11.41
C MET A 130 -0.55 19.76 12.11
N ASN A 131 -1.74 19.73 12.72
CA ASN A 131 -2.36 18.52 13.26
C ASN A 131 -3.88 18.48 13.00
N SER A 132 -4.55 17.40 13.42
CA SER A 132 -6.00 17.20 13.27
C SER A 132 -6.88 18.16 14.08
N ARG A 133 -6.30 18.90 15.04
CA ARG A 133 -7.00 19.92 15.86
C ARG A 133 -6.88 21.33 15.29
N LYS A 134 -6.33 21.46 14.09
CA LYS A 134 -6.03 22.74 13.44
C LYS A 134 -5.04 23.62 14.23
N GLU A 135 -4.10 22.98 14.92
CA GLU A 135 -2.99 23.64 15.59
C GLU A 135 -1.74 23.60 14.70
N GLY A 136 -0.90 24.63 14.81
CA GLY A 136 0.38 24.74 14.12
C GLY A 136 0.50 25.97 13.23
N THR A 137 1.72 26.21 12.78
CA THR A 137 2.08 27.42 12.02
C THR A 137 1.47 27.49 10.62
N LEU A 138 1.08 26.35 10.06
CA LEU A 138 0.37 26.29 8.79
C LEU A 138 -0.98 27.03 8.86
N PHE A 139 -1.76 26.81 9.93
CA PHE A 139 -3.07 27.46 10.08
C PHE A 139 -2.96 28.97 10.31
N HIS A 140 -1.89 29.45 10.94
CA HIS A 140 -1.61 30.88 11.00
C HIS A 140 -1.42 31.47 9.61
N LYS A 141 -0.64 30.80 8.77
CA LYS A 141 -0.44 31.21 7.37
C LYS A 141 -1.75 31.19 6.56
N LEU A 142 -2.59 30.16 6.74
CA LEU A 142 -3.89 30.10 6.07
C LEU A 142 -4.83 31.23 6.50
N SER A 143 -4.76 31.70 7.75
CA SER A 143 -5.59 32.81 8.25
C SER A 143 -5.18 34.18 7.69
N GLU A 144 -3.99 34.29 7.10
CA GLU A 144 -3.45 35.54 6.53
C GLU A 144 -3.82 35.74 5.06
N VAL A 145 -4.44 34.73 4.42
CA VAL A 145 -4.72 34.73 2.97
C VAL A 145 -6.21 34.60 2.65
N GLN A 146 -6.58 34.96 1.43
CA GLN A 146 -7.91 34.70 0.89
C GLN A 146 -7.90 33.44 0.01
N SER A 147 -9.05 32.82 -0.15
CA SER A 147 -9.16 31.63 -1.00
C SER A 147 -8.99 31.99 -2.48
N SER A 148 -8.06 31.31 -3.14
CA SER A 148 -7.78 31.46 -4.57
C SER A 148 -8.62 30.49 -5.41
N SER A 149 -9.08 30.94 -6.56
CA SER A 149 -9.74 30.07 -7.55
C SER A 149 -8.77 29.39 -8.52
N PHE A 150 -7.47 29.67 -8.43
CA PHE A 150 -6.45 29.15 -9.33
C PHE A 150 -6.38 27.62 -9.34
N VAL A 151 -6.24 27.04 -10.52
CA VAL A 151 -5.95 25.61 -10.75
C VAL A 151 -4.89 25.52 -11.84
N GLU A 152 -3.76 24.91 -11.51
CA GLU A 152 -2.64 24.75 -12.44
C GLU A 152 -3.01 23.85 -13.62
N VAL A 153 -2.50 24.19 -14.80
CA VAL A 153 -2.63 23.35 -16.00
C VAL A 153 -1.52 22.31 -16.01
N CYS A 154 -1.89 21.04 -15.87
CA CYS A 154 -0.96 19.92 -15.89
C CYS A 154 -1.12 19.08 -17.17
N ASN A 155 0.00 18.54 -17.63
CA ASN A 155 0.04 17.49 -18.63
C ASN A 155 -0.09 16.10 -17.97
N ASN A 156 -0.35 15.08 -18.77
CA ASN A 156 -0.44 13.70 -18.29
C ASN A 156 0.83 13.24 -17.53
N ASP A 157 1.99 13.68 -17.99
CA ASP A 157 3.31 13.26 -17.49
C ASP A 157 3.87 14.17 -16.38
N ASP A 158 3.14 15.21 -15.99
CA ASP A 158 3.53 16.03 -14.84
C ASP A 158 3.37 15.21 -13.57
N LEU A 159 4.37 15.34 -12.65
CA LEU A 159 4.36 14.59 -11.41
C LEU A 159 3.30 15.13 -10.44
N ALA A 160 2.53 14.22 -9.87
CA ALA A 160 1.55 14.51 -8.83
C ALA A 160 2.07 14.14 -7.44
N ALA A 161 2.86 13.06 -7.35
CA ALA A 161 3.40 12.60 -6.09
C ALA A 161 4.71 11.83 -6.26
N ILE A 162 5.47 11.74 -5.17
CA ILE A 162 6.59 10.80 -5.02
C ILE A 162 6.34 9.98 -3.77
N LEU A 163 6.34 8.65 -3.89
CA LEU A 163 6.26 7.72 -2.77
C LEU A 163 7.61 7.06 -2.53
N TYR A 164 8.15 7.24 -1.33
CA TYR A 164 9.35 6.52 -0.93
C TYR A 164 9.02 5.09 -0.55
N THR A 165 9.67 4.13 -1.24
CA THR A 165 9.52 2.70 -1.01
C THR A 165 10.77 2.15 -0.32
N SER A 166 10.60 1.20 0.60
CA SER A 166 11.71 0.47 1.18
C SER A 166 12.36 -0.41 0.11
N GLY A 167 13.43 0.09 -0.48
CA GLY A 167 14.18 -0.64 -1.50
C GLY A 167 14.82 -1.92 -0.94
N THR A 168 15.03 -2.88 -1.83
CA THR A 168 15.73 -4.14 -1.51
C THR A 168 17.22 -3.97 -1.26
N THR A 169 17.77 -2.81 -1.61
CA THR A 169 19.21 -2.49 -1.62
C THR A 169 19.65 -1.49 -0.55
N GLY A 170 18.88 -1.34 0.52
CA GLY A 170 19.25 -0.59 1.72
C GLY A 170 18.67 0.82 1.84
N ARG A 171 18.61 1.63 0.79
CA ARG A 171 18.01 2.98 0.85
C ARG A 171 16.68 3.03 0.14
N SER A 172 15.70 3.74 0.73
CA SER A 172 14.39 3.98 0.13
C SER A 172 14.53 4.73 -1.20
N LYS A 173 13.69 4.38 -2.18
CA LYS A 173 13.66 5.00 -3.50
C LYS A 173 12.35 5.75 -3.69
N GLY A 174 12.39 6.95 -4.23
CA GLY A 174 11.20 7.77 -4.51
C GLY A 174 10.56 7.38 -5.84
N ALA A 175 9.46 6.65 -5.82
CA ALA A 175 8.68 6.33 -7.02
C ALA A 175 7.89 7.56 -7.50
N MET A 176 8.17 8.02 -8.73
CA MET A 176 7.55 9.20 -9.34
C MET A 176 6.22 8.85 -10.00
N LEU A 177 5.12 9.36 -9.44
CA LEU A 177 3.76 9.13 -9.93
C LEU A 177 3.21 10.39 -10.60
N THR A 178 2.76 10.24 -11.85
CA THR A 178 2.16 11.32 -12.63
C THR A 178 0.67 11.47 -12.34
N HIS A 179 0.07 12.60 -12.74
CA HIS A 179 -1.38 12.78 -12.70
C HIS A 179 -2.11 11.65 -13.44
N ASN A 180 -1.58 11.22 -14.60
CA ASN A 180 -2.16 10.14 -15.38
C ASN A 180 -2.04 8.76 -14.72
N ASN A 181 -0.91 8.46 -14.07
CA ASN A 181 -0.77 7.18 -13.37
C ASN A 181 -1.86 7.02 -12.30
N LEU A 182 -2.10 8.07 -11.51
CA LEU A 182 -3.10 8.06 -10.45
C LEU A 182 -4.53 8.03 -11.00
N LEU A 183 -4.81 8.83 -12.03
CA LEU A 183 -6.14 8.92 -12.63
C LEU A 183 -6.55 7.63 -13.33
N SER A 184 -5.68 7.11 -14.20
CA SER A 184 -5.98 5.90 -14.99
C SER A 184 -6.28 4.69 -14.11
N ASN A 185 -5.48 4.49 -13.06
CA ASN A 185 -5.70 3.39 -12.12
C ASN A 185 -7.02 3.56 -11.36
N ALA A 186 -7.28 4.76 -10.81
CA ALA A 186 -8.51 5.00 -10.05
C ALA A 186 -9.78 4.82 -10.90
N LEU A 187 -9.77 5.27 -12.17
CA LEU A 187 -10.90 5.08 -13.10
C LEU A 187 -11.16 3.60 -13.39
N VAL A 188 -10.10 2.82 -13.64
CA VAL A 188 -10.22 1.37 -13.85
C VAL A 188 -10.78 0.67 -12.62
N LEU A 189 -10.33 1.06 -11.41
CA LEU A 189 -10.80 0.48 -10.16
C LEU A 189 -12.27 0.81 -9.87
N LEU A 190 -12.72 2.01 -10.22
CA LEU A 190 -14.15 2.37 -10.07
C LEU A 190 -15.04 1.43 -10.89
N ASP A 191 -14.67 1.17 -12.13
CA ASP A 191 -15.43 0.29 -13.02
C ASP A 191 -15.30 -1.18 -12.58
N TYR A 192 -14.08 -1.66 -12.39
CA TYR A 192 -13.80 -3.07 -12.10
C TYR A 192 -14.35 -3.54 -10.74
N TRP A 193 -14.41 -2.64 -9.75
CA TRP A 193 -15.00 -2.90 -8.43
C TRP A 193 -16.47 -2.49 -8.35
N ALA A 194 -17.07 -2.09 -9.49
CA ALA A 194 -18.45 -1.68 -9.64
C ALA A 194 -18.88 -0.66 -8.55
N TRP A 195 -18.15 0.46 -8.45
CA TRP A 195 -18.53 1.51 -7.51
C TRP A 195 -19.88 2.12 -7.88
N GLU A 196 -20.71 2.28 -6.86
CA GLU A 196 -22.06 2.84 -6.98
C GLU A 196 -22.13 4.26 -6.44
N GLU A 197 -23.07 5.04 -6.94
CA GLU A 197 -23.25 6.45 -6.57
C GLU A 197 -23.39 6.68 -5.05
N ASN A 198 -24.03 5.74 -4.35
CA ASN A 198 -24.32 5.85 -2.93
C ASN A 198 -23.32 5.08 -2.06
N ASP A 199 -22.18 4.68 -2.61
CA ASP A 199 -21.17 4.02 -1.82
C ASP A 199 -20.61 4.91 -0.72
N ILE A 200 -20.44 4.30 0.44
CA ILE A 200 -19.85 4.89 1.63
C ILE A 200 -18.60 4.08 1.98
N LEU A 201 -17.45 4.72 1.86
CA LEU A 201 -16.16 4.11 2.18
C LEU A 201 -15.85 4.21 3.67
N LEU A 202 -15.70 3.07 4.35
CA LEU A 202 -15.09 3.01 5.68
C LEU A 202 -13.57 2.95 5.53
N HIS A 203 -12.89 4.03 5.93
CA HIS A 203 -11.48 4.25 5.66
C HIS A 203 -10.65 4.33 6.95
N ALA A 204 -9.98 3.23 7.29
CA ALA A 204 -9.07 3.11 8.43
C ALA A 204 -7.58 2.97 8.05
N LEU A 205 -7.27 3.05 6.74
CA LEU A 205 -5.91 2.92 6.22
C LEU A 205 -5.10 4.21 6.45
N PRO A 206 -3.76 4.13 6.60
CA PRO A 206 -2.90 5.32 6.62
C PRO A 206 -2.87 6.01 5.24
N ILE A 207 -2.78 7.34 5.23
CA ILE A 207 -2.76 8.15 4.01
C ILE A 207 -1.35 8.53 3.52
N PHE A 208 -0.32 7.96 4.10
CA PHE A 208 1.05 8.06 3.58
C PHE A 208 1.42 6.89 2.64
N HIS A 209 0.48 6.01 2.37
CA HIS A 209 0.63 4.83 1.51
C HIS A 209 -0.30 4.89 0.30
N VAL A 210 0.14 4.28 -0.83
CA VAL A 210 -0.64 4.17 -2.07
C VAL A 210 -2.06 3.64 -1.81
N HIS A 211 -2.22 2.61 -0.98
CA HIS A 211 -3.50 1.97 -0.71
C HIS A 211 -4.52 2.94 -0.09
N GLY A 212 -4.15 3.66 0.97
CA GLY A 212 -5.07 4.57 1.64
C GLY A 212 -5.29 5.87 0.88
N LEU A 213 -4.22 6.47 0.35
CA LEU A 213 -4.32 7.78 -0.30
C LEU A 213 -4.75 7.68 -1.77
N PHE A 214 -4.00 6.93 -2.59
CA PHE A 214 -4.21 6.99 -4.04
C PHE A 214 -5.21 5.96 -4.56
N VAL A 215 -5.43 4.86 -3.85
CA VAL A 215 -6.45 3.88 -4.23
C VAL A 215 -7.78 4.24 -3.55
N ALA A 216 -7.83 4.20 -2.23
CA ALA A 216 -9.08 4.36 -1.49
C ALA A 216 -9.69 5.77 -1.64
N LEU A 217 -8.91 6.84 -1.33
CA LEU A 217 -9.45 8.20 -1.39
C LEU A 217 -9.65 8.70 -2.83
N ASN A 218 -8.77 8.38 -3.79
CA ASN A 218 -8.99 8.84 -5.17
C ASN A 218 -10.23 8.17 -5.79
N CYS A 219 -10.50 6.90 -5.50
CA CYS A 219 -11.77 6.26 -5.90
C CYS A 219 -12.97 6.98 -5.27
N ALA A 220 -12.94 7.27 -3.97
CA ALA A 220 -14.02 7.99 -3.30
C ALA A 220 -14.23 9.41 -3.85
N LEU A 221 -13.15 10.15 -4.17
CA LEU A 221 -13.20 11.49 -4.76
C LEU A 221 -13.79 11.46 -6.18
N LEU A 222 -13.36 10.52 -7.03
CA LEU A 222 -13.88 10.36 -8.39
C LEU A 222 -15.32 9.88 -8.42
N ASN A 223 -15.74 9.07 -7.45
CA ASN A 223 -17.13 8.62 -7.33
C ASN A 223 -18.03 9.61 -6.56
N ALA A 224 -17.46 10.65 -5.96
CA ALA A 224 -18.12 11.55 -5.01
C ALA A 224 -18.78 10.81 -3.83
N SER A 225 -18.12 9.78 -3.32
CA SER A 225 -18.58 8.98 -2.19
C SER A 225 -18.31 9.66 -0.86
N LYS A 226 -19.21 9.43 0.10
CA LYS A 226 -18.94 9.74 1.51
C LYS A 226 -17.87 8.80 2.04
N VAL A 227 -17.01 9.32 2.91
CA VAL A 227 -15.97 8.55 3.59
C VAL A 227 -16.13 8.69 5.11
N ILE A 228 -16.35 7.58 5.78
CA ILE A 228 -16.19 7.48 7.24
C ILE A 228 -14.69 7.35 7.50
N PHE A 229 -14.09 8.44 7.98
CA PHE A 229 -12.65 8.65 7.98
C PHE A 229 -12.09 8.47 9.39
N LEU A 230 -11.67 7.25 9.71
CA LEU A 230 -11.09 6.90 11.00
C LEU A 230 -9.59 7.22 11.00
N ASP A 231 -9.08 7.80 12.07
CA ASP A 231 -7.67 8.19 12.19
C ASP A 231 -6.73 7.00 12.06
N PHE A 232 -7.12 5.87 12.65
CA PHE A 232 -6.40 4.60 12.60
C PHE A 232 -7.39 3.42 12.68
N PHE A 233 -6.87 2.21 12.48
CA PHE A 233 -7.67 1.01 12.61
C PHE A 233 -7.83 0.61 14.10
N ASP A 234 -9.06 0.66 14.58
CA ASP A 234 -9.52 0.01 15.81
C ASP A 234 -10.67 -0.94 15.48
N SER A 235 -10.56 -2.22 15.86
CA SER A 235 -11.53 -3.23 15.46
C SER A 235 -12.94 -2.97 16.00
N LYS A 236 -13.06 -2.44 17.22
CA LYS A 236 -14.36 -2.12 17.83
C LYS A 236 -15.01 -0.93 17.14
N ARG A 237 -14.22 0.10 16.85
CA ARG A 237 -14.69 1.29 16.13
C ARG A 237 -15.08 0.94 14.69
N VAL A 238 -14.29 0.15 13.99
CA VAL A 238 -14.64 -0.33 12.64
C VAL A 238 -15.94 -1.09 12.67
N ILE A 239 -16.15 -2.05 13.59
CA ILE A 239 -17.38 -2.83 13.72
C ILE A 239 -18.59 -1.93 13.99
N SER A 240 -18.44 -0.89 14.79
CA SER A 240 -19.53 0.05 15.06
C SER A 240 -19.95 0.89 13.85
N GLU A 241 -19.03 1.11 12.89
CA GLU A 241 -19.29 1.88 11.67
C GLU A 241 -19.69 1.03 10.46
N LEU A 242 -19.45 -0.29 10.46
CA LEU A 242 -19.83 -1.17 9.35
C LEU A 242 -21.31 -1.04 8.93
N PRO A 243 -22.30 -0.90 9.84
CA PRO A 243 -23.69 -0.71 9.46
C PRO A 243 -23.95 0.57 8.65
N ASN A 244 -23.04 1.55 8.73
CA ASN A 244 -23.12 2.85 8.06
C ASN A 244 -22.32 2.91 6.76
N ALA A 245 -21.64 1.83 6.39
CA ALA A 245 -20.72 1.75 5.25
C ALA A 245 -21.18 0.70 4.23
N THR A 246 -20.65 0.80 3.01
CA THR A 246 -20.89 -0.17 1.92
C THR A 246 -19.58 -0.79 1.39
N VAL A 247 -18.47 -0.06 1.49
CA VAL A 247 -17.16 -0.48 1.01
C VAL A 247 -16.14 -0.31 2.13
N MET A 248 -15.29 -1.30 2.33
CA MET A 248 -14.11 -1.20 3.21
C MET A 248 -12.88 -1.74 2.50
N MET A 249 -11.79 -0.98 2.56
CA MET A 249 -10.47 -1.43 2.14
C MET A 249 -9.57 -1.63 3.35
N GLY A 250 -8.85 -2.74 3.37
CA GLY A 250 -7.98 -3.08 4.49
C GLY A 250 -6.78 -3.91 4.08
N VAL A 251 -5.88 -4.08 5.03
CA VAL A 251 -4.78 -5.04 4.95
C VAL A 251 -5.21 -6.35 5.63
N PRO A 252 -4.59 -7.50 5.34
CA PRO A 252 -4.99 -8.79 5.92
C PRO A 252 -5.11 -8.78 7.44
N THR A 253 -4.20 -8.08 8.14
CA THR A 253 -4.23 -7.98 9.60
C THR A 253 -5.49 -7.29 10.14
N PHE A 254 -6.15 -6.42 9.38
CA PHE A 254 -7.43 -5.82 9.76
C PHE A 254 -8.50 -6.90 9.85
N TYR A 255 -8.59 -7.76 8.85
CA TYR A 255 -9.56 -8.86 8.79
C TYR A 255 -9.32 -9.89 9.88
N VAL A 256 -8.06 -10.25 10.16
CA VAL A 256 -7.71 -11.12 11.31
C VAL A 256 -8.19 -10.51 12.63
N ARG A 257 -7.95 -9.20 12.85
CA ARG A 257 -8.37 -8.51 14.08
C ARG A 257 -9.89 -8.37 14.19
N LEU A 258 -10.60 -8.21 13.06
CA LEU A 258 -12.08 -8.22 13.04
C LEU A 258 -12.62 -9.60 13.40
N LEU A 259 -12.07 -10.66 12.83
CA LEU A 259 -12.46 -12.05 13.12
C LEU A 259 -12.25 -12.44 14.59
N ASN A 260 -11.30 -11.82 15.28
CA ASN A 260 -11.07 -12.03 16.72
C ASN A 260 -12.16 -11.37 17.60
N GLN A 261 -13.05 -10.55 17.04
CA GLN A 261 -14.16 -9.93 17.79
C GLN A 261 -15.44 -10.75 17.64
N GLN A 262 -16.07 -11.13 18.74
CA GLN A 262 -17.34 -11.85 18.72
C GLN A 262 -18.49 -11.04 18.10
N SER A 263 -18.44 -9.70 18.23
CA SER A 263 -19.41 -8.78 17.65
C SER A 263 -19.33 -8.66 16.12
N PHE A 264 -18.26 -9.14 15.51
CA PHE A 264 -18.11 -9.15 14.06
C PHE A 264 -18.85 -10.34 13.47
N ASN A 265 -19.96 -10.10 12.79
CA ASN A 265 -20.84 -11.12 12.24
C ASN A 265 -21.64 -10.59 11.04
N LYS A 266 -22.44 -11.45 10.43
CA LYS A 266 -23.28 -11.14 9.26
C LYS A 266 -24.21 -9.93 9.49
N SER A 267 -24.76 -9.76 10.71
CA SER A 267 -25.70 -8.66 10.99
C SER A 267 -25.07 -7.29 10.88
N VAL A 268 -23.82 -7.11 11.38
CA VAL A 268 -23.13 -5.82 11.28
C VAL A 268 -22.63 -5.53 9.86
N CYS A 269 -22.55 -6.55 9.00
CA CYS A 269 -22.12 -6.42 7.60
C CYS A 269 -23.29 -6.31 6.63
N GLN A 270 -24.55 -6.20 7.08
CA GLN A 270 -25.72 -6.28 6.20
C GLN A 270 -25.79 -5.23 5.09
N ASN A 271 -25.20 -4.04 5.31
CA ASN A 271 -25.14 -2.96 4.33
C ASN A 271 -23.85 -2.97 3.50
N MET A 272 -22.88 -3.80 3.90
CA MET A 272 -21.62 -3.93 3.17
C MET A 272 -21.86 -4.70 1.86
N ARG A 273 -21.25 -4.22 0.78
CA ARG A 273 -21.24 -4.93 -0.50
C ARG A 273 -19.83 -5.34 -0.92
N LEU A 274 -18.79 -4.71 -0.38
CA LEU A 274 -17.42 -4.95 -0.81
C LEU A 274 -16.41 -4.79 0.32
N PHE A 275 -15.62 -5.84 0.53
CA PHE A 275 -14.41 -5.84 1.34
C PHE A 275 -13.21 -6.12 0.42
N ILE A 276 -12.21 -5.24 0.46
CA ILE A 276 -11.01 -5.33 -0.38
C ILE A 276 -9.78 -5.53 0.49
N SER A 277 -8.95 -6.52 0.16
CA SER A 277 -7.68 -6.79 0.83
C SER A 277 -6.49 -6.61 -0.10
N GLY A 278 -5.38 -6.13 0.44
CA GLY A 278 -4.11 -6.07 -0.26
C GLY A 278 -2.97 -5.48 0.58
N SER A 279 -1.87 -5.14 -0.05
CA SER A 279 -0.59 -4.70 0.53
C SER A 279 0.21 -5.82 1.22
N ALA A 280 -0.41 -6.97 1.50
CA ALA A 280 0.22 -8.19 2.00
C ALA A 280 -0.62 -9.40 1.53
N PRO A 281 -0.06 -10.62 1.50
CA PRO A 281 -0.82 -11.83 1.17
C PRO A 281 -1.94 -12.10 2.19
N LEU A 282 -3.12 -12.45 1.71
CA LEU A 282 -4.25 -12.89 2.52
C LEU A 282 -4.20 -14.41 2.68
N LEU A 283 -4.15 -14.89 3.91
CA LEU A 283 -4.17 -16.34 4.17
C LEU A 283 -5.53 -16.93 3.79
N SER A 284 -5.53 -18.12 3.19
CA SER A 284 -6.75 -18.83 2.80
C SER A 284 -7.66 -19.10 4.01
N ASP A 285 -7.09 -19.40 5.18
CA ASP A 285 -7.86 -19.57 6.43
C ASP A 285 -8.60 -18.28 6.82
N THR A 286 -7.95 -17.12 6.69
CA THR A 286 -8.58 -15.82 6.95
C THR A 286 -9.72 -15.54 5.96
N PHE A 287 -9.49 -15.84 4.68
CA PHE A 287 -10.50 -15.68 3.63
C PHE A 287 -11.73 -16.55 3.92
N ASN A 288 -11.54 -17.84 4.20
CA ASN A 288 -12.61 -18.81 4.44
C ASN A 288 -13.38 -18.47 5.75
N SER A 289 -12.65 -18.17 6.84
CA SER A 289 -13.26 -17.77 8.13
C SER A 289 -14.07 -16.49 7.99
N PHE A 290 -13.63 -15.56 7.13
CA PHE A 290 -14.37 -14.33 6.87
C PHE A 290 -15.67 -14.61 6.12
N GLU A 291 -15.64 -15.46 5.09
CA GLU A 291 -16.83 -15.88 4.33
C GLU A 291 -17.82 -16.61 5.26
N GLU A 292 -17.33 -17.54 6.06
CA GLU A 292 -18.17 -18.28 7.02
C GLU A 292 -18.84 -17.35 8.05
N ARG A 293 -18.09 -16.35 8.57
CA ARG A 293 -18.56 -15.41 9.58
C ARG A 293 -19.55 -14.37 9.05
N THR A 294 -19.33 -13.88 7.84
CA THR A 294 -20.07 -12.73 7.28
C THR A 294 -20.99 -13.09 6.12
N GLY A 295 -20.77 -14.22 5.47
CA GLY A 295 -21.42 -14.60 4.21
C GLY A 295 -20.85 -13.85 2.99
N MET A 296 -19.74 -13.14 3.13
CA MET A 296 -19.13 -12.33 2.07
C MET A 296 -17.68 -12.80 1.80
N ARG A 297 -17.27 -12.74 0.54
CA ARG A 297 -15.89 -13.02 0.13
C ARG A 297 -15.09 -11.75 0.04
N ILE A 298 -13.90 -11.74 0.63
CA ILE A 298 -12.93 -10.65 0.46
C ILE A 298 -12.47 -10.62 -1.00
N LEU A 299 -12.37 -9.42 -1.56
CA LEU A 299 -11.76 -9.19 -2.86
C LEU A 299 -10.27 -8.92 -2.64
N GLU A 300 -9.42 -9.92 -2.91
CA GLU A 300 -7.97 -9.76 -2.86
C GLU A 300 -7.46 -9.19 -4.17
N ARG A 301 -6.50 -8.25 -4.07
CA ARG A 301 -5.87 -7.59 -5.21
C ARG A 301 -4.38 -7.37 -4.95
N TYR A 302 -3.61 -7.16 -6.01
CA TYR A 302 -2.17 -6.94 -5.92
C TYR A 302 -1.77 -5.67 -6.67
N GLY A 303 -0.72 -5.04 -6.16
CA GLY A 303 -0.07 -3.87 -6.71
C GLY A 303 1.03 -3.38 -5.79
N MET A 304 1.75 -2.37 -6.23
CA MET A 304 2.88 -1.79 -5.53
C MET A 304 2.93 -0.28 -5.71
N SER A 305 3.83 0.42 -5.02
CA SER A 305 3.91 1.89 -5.09
C SER A 305 4.23 2.37 -6.51
N GLU A 306 5.03 1.61 -7.24
CA GLU A 306 5.47 1.89 -8.60
C GLU A 306 4.37 1.74 -9.66
N THR A 307 3.28 1.04 -9.33
CA THR A 307 2.26 0.69 -10.34
C THR A 307 0.84 0.97 -9.90
N SER A 308 0.62 1.37 -8.63
CA SER A 308 -0.70 1.27 -8.02
C SER A 308 -1.24 -0.17 -8.17
N MET A 309 -2.48 -0.39 -8.59
CA MET A 309 -3.04 -1.74 -8.71
C MET A 309 -2.78 -2.33 -10.09
N ILE A 310 -2.34 -3.60 -10.12
CA ILE A 310 -2.01 -4.38 -11.31
C ILE A 310 -3.08 -5.43 -11.58
N THR A 311 -3.44 -6.19 -10.54
CA THR A 311 -4.40 -7.28 -10.62
C THR A 311 -5.47 -7.17 -9.54
N SER A 312 -6.61 -7.80 -9.79
CA SER A 312 -7.70 -7.89 -8.82
C SER A 312 -8.57 -9.12 -9.09
N ASN A 313 -9.05 -9.75 -8.02
CA ASN A 313 -10.21 -10.62 -8.14
C ASN A 313 -11.42 -9.80 -8.61
N PRO A 314 -12.39 -10.39 -9.33
CA PRO A 314 -13.52 -9.67 -9.90
C PRO A 314 -14.54 -9.26 -8.83
N TYR A 315 -15.26 -8.15 -9.07
CA TYR A 315 -16.41 -7.79 -8.25
C TYR A 315 -17.53 -8.83 -8.39
N SER A 316 -17.89 -9.15 -9.61
CA SER A 316 -18.85 -10.20 -9.95
C SER A 316 -18.13 -11.45 -10.42
N GLY A 317 -18.50 -12.61 -9.87
CA GLY A 317 -17.86 -13.88 -10.21
C GLY A 317 -17.09 -14.51 -9.06
N ASN A 318 -16.21 -15.44 -9.38
CA ASN A 318 -15.52 -16.24 -8.36
C ASN A 318 -14.24 -15.55 -7.86
N ARG A 319 -14.20 -15.28 -6.57
CA ARG A 319 -13.00 -14.84 -5.84
C ARG A 319 -12.35 -16.06 -5.21
N VAL A 320 -11.11 -16.33 -5.60
CA VAL A 320 -10.39 -17.55 -5.18
C VAL A 320 -9.33 -17.18 -4.15
N ALA A 321 -9.42 -17.82 -2.99
CA ALA A 321 -8.46 -17.64 -1.90
C ALA A 321 -7.02 -17.93 -2.36
N GLY A 322 -6.06 -17.10 -1.92
CA GLY A 322 -4.64 -17.25 -2.26
C GLY A 322 -4.27 -16.75 -3.66
N THR A 323 -5.22 -16.19 -4.42
CA THR A 323 -4.96 -15.59 -5.72
C THR A 323 -5.24 -14.09 -5.69
N VAL A 324 -4.56 -13.35 -6.55
CA VAL A 324 -4.77 -11.91 -6.71
C VAL A 324 -5.64 -11.56 -7.93
N GLY A 325 -6.31 -12.57 -8.51
CA GLY A 325 -7.24 -12.42 -9.63
C GLY A 325 -6.55 -12.24 -10.97
N PHE A 326 -7.07 -11.35 -11.78
CA PHE A 326 -6.68 -11.14 -13.18
C PHE A 326 -6.02 -9.78 -13.37
N PHE A 327 -5.27 -9.60 -14.45
CA PHE A 327 -4.79 -8.26 -14.82
C PHE A 327 -5.98 -7.31 -14.98
N LEU A 328 -5.82 -6.11 -14.46
CA LEU A 328 -6.82 -5.05 -14.61
C LEU A 328 -6.92 -4.59 -16.06
N PRO A 329 -8.06 -4.09 -16.51
CA PRO A 329 -8.19 -3.44 -17.80
C PRO A 329 -7.09 -2.36 -17.99
N SER A 330 -6.56 -2.24 -19.21
CA SER A 330 -5.44 -1.36 -19.58
C SER A 330 -4.07 -1.77 -19.04
N VAL A 331 -3.95 -2.88 -18.32
CA VAL A 331 -2.68 -3.48 -17.92
C VAL A 331 -2.37 -4.66 -18.82
N SER A 332 -1.23 -4.61 -19.51
CA SER A 332 -0.62 -5.78 -20.14
C SER A 332 0.38 -6.37 -19.16
N GLY A 333 0.24 -7.64 -18.86
CA GLY A 333 1.17 -8.35 -18.00
C GLY A 333 1.58 -9.69 -18.58
N ARG A 334 2.75 -10.16 -18.18
CA ARG A 334 3.27 -11.48 -18.52
C ARG A 334 4.08 -12.04 -17.36
N ILE A 335 4.26 -13.33 -17.33
CA ILE A 335 5.16 -14.02 -16.41
C ILE A 335 6.30 -14.57 -17.24
N VAL A 336 7.53 -14.27 -16.88
CA VAL A 336 8.73 -14.61 -17.63
C VAL A 336 9.56 -15.60 -16.81
N ASN A 337 9.85 -16.76 -17.40
CA ASN A 337 10.63 -17.82 -16.77
C ASN A 337 12.15 -17.51 -16.75
N GLU A 338 12.95 -18.39 -16.18
CA GLU A 338 14.40 -18.23 -16.05
C GLU A 338 15.13 -18.16 -17.40
N ASN A 339 14.53 -18.66 -18.49
CA ASN A 339 15.08 -18.58 -19.84
C ASN A 339 14.78 -17.26 -20.55
N GLY A 340 14.00 -16.37 -19.93
CA GLY A 340 13.55 -15.12 -20.54
C GLY A 340 12.36 -15.29 -21.51
N GLU A 341 11.66 -16.43 -21.44
CA GLU A 341 10.49 -16.76 -22.24
C GLU A 341 9.20 -16.57 -21.42
N GLU A 342 8.07 -16.38 -22.08
CA GLU A 342 6.78 -16.34 -21.39
C GLU A 342 6.49 -17.72 -20.79
N ALA A 343 6.20 -17.73 -19.48
CA ALA A 343 6.00 -18.95 -18.69
C ALA A 343 4.74 -19.71 -19.16
N ALA A 344 4.81 -21.04 -19.12
CA ALA A 344 3.64 -21.90 -19.37
C ALA A 344 2.61 -21.79 -18.22
N ASP A 345 1.40 -22.28 -18.46
CA ASP A 345 0.34 -22.32 -17.45
C ASP A 345 0.82 -23.00 -16.16
N GLY A 346 0.74 -22.28 -15.04
CA GLY A 346 1.16 -22.72 -13.72
C GLY A 346 2.67 -22.68 -13.48
N GLU A 347 3.49 -22.38 -14.48
CA GLU A 347 4.93 -22.18 -14.32
C GLU A 347 5.21 -20.88 -13.56
N ILE A 348 6.19 -20.91 -12.65
CA ILE A 348 6.60 -19.74 -11.87
C ILE A 348 7.65 -18.94 -12.64
N GLY A 349 7.45 -17.63 -12.69
CA GLY A 349 8.40 -16.69 -13.28
C GLY A 349 8.28 -15.30 -12.69
N ILE A 350 9.05 -14.36 -13.22
CA ILE A 350 8.99 -12.94 -12.83
C ILE A 350 7.76 -12.30 -13.47
N LEU A 351 7.00 -11.60 -12.65
CA LEU A 351 5.87 -10.81 -13.11
C LEU A 351 6.37 -9.51 -13.74
N GLU A 352 6.08 -9.31 -15.01
CA GLU A 352 6.33 -8.09 -15.76
C GLU A 352 5.03 -7.46 -16.20
N MET A 353 4.95 -6.12 -16.20
CA MET A 353 3.73 -5.43 -16.56
C MET A 353 3.96 -4.10 -17.26
N LYS A 354 2.99 -3.67 -18.06
CA LYS A 354 2.97 -2.41 -18.78
C LYS A 354 1.56 -1.81 -18.73
N GLY A 355 1.46 -0.51 -18.53
CA GLY A 355 0.17 0.17 -18.48
C GLY A 355 0.30 1.65 -18.14
N PRO A 356 -0.78 2.42 -18.27
CA PRO A 356 -0.79 3.85 -17.98
C PRO A 356 -0.62 4.15 -16.47
N ASN A 357 -0.77 3.16 -15.62
CA ASN A 357 -0.61 3.21 -14.17
C ASN A 357 0.84 3.02 -13.71
N VAL A 358 1.76 2.62 -14.61
CA VAL A 358 3.19 2.43 -14.28
C VAL A 358 3.86 3.77 -14.06
N PHE A 359 4.59 3.89 -12.97
CA PHE A 359 5.33 5.09 -12.57
C PHE A 359 6.31 5.59 -13.63
N LYS A 360 6.72 6.85 -13.53
CA LYS A 360 7.66 7.46 -14.48
C LYS A 360 9.11 7.00 -14.26
N GLY A 361 9.40 6.37 -13.11
CA GLY A 361 10.73 5.96 -12.70
C GLY A 361 11.06 6.42 -11.28
N TYR A 362 12.29 6.17 -10.84
CA TYR A 362 12.75 6.58 -9.51
C TYR A 362 13.38 7.98 -9.53
N TRP A 363 13.02 8.79 -8.56
CA TRP A 363 13.51 10.16 -8.38
C TRP A 363 15.04 10.17 -8.31
N LYS A 364 15.68 10.99 -9.15
CA LYS A 364 17.15 11.12 -9.28
C LYS A 364 17.92 9.80 -9.51
N MET A 365 17.25 8.73 -9.96
CA MET A 365 17.88 7.43 -10.20
C MET A 365 17.60 6.91 -11.63
N PRO A 366 18.02 7.59 -12.70
CA PRO A 366 17.70 7.18 -14.08
C PRO A 366 18.30 5.83 -14.45
N GLU A 367 19.54 5.53 -14.01
CA GLU A 367 20.19 4.25 -14.31
C GLU A 367 19.46 3.09 -13.61
N LYS A 368 19.03 3.29 -12.36
CA LYS A 368 18.22 2.29 -11.66
C LYS A 368 16.88 2.09 -12.32
N THR A 369 16.24 3.17 -12.74
CA THR A 369 14.97 3.12 -13.49
C THR A 369 15.12 2.29 -14.76
N LYS A 370 16.18 2.51 -15.54
CA LYS A 370 16.45 1.77 -16.77
C LYS A 370 16.59 0.26 -16.54
N LEU A 371 17.18 -0.15 -15.42
CA LEU A 371 17.36 -1.57 -15.05
C LEU A 371 16.06 -2.26 -14.64
N GLU A 372 15.03 -1.50 -14.26
CA GLU A 372 13.73 -2.05 -13.85
C GLU A 372 12.73 -2.16 -15.02
N PHE A 373 13.17 -1.83 -16.27
CA PHE A 373 12.35 -1.95 -17.46
C PHE A 373 13.02 -2.82 -18.50
N THR A 374 12.24 -3.66 -19.14
CA THR A 374 12.68 -4.46 -20.29
C THR A 374 12.86 -3.57 -21.52
N HIS A 375 13.53 -4.10 -22.55
CA HIS A 375 13.73 -3.38 -23.81
C HIS A 375 12.40 -3.03 -24.51
N ASP A 376 11.38 -3.86 -24.38
CA ASP A 376 10.03 -3.67 -24.94
C ASP A 376 9.08 -2.89 -24.02
N GLY A 377 9.62 -2.31 -22.92
CA GLY A 377 8.97 -1.34 -22.04
C GLY A 377 8.07 -1.94 -20.95
N TYR A 378 8.24 -3.21 -20.60
CA TYR A 378 7.60 -3.77 -19.40
C TYR A 378 8.40 -3.42 -18.15
N PHE A 379 7.70 -3.07 -17.09
CA PHE A 379 8.27 -2.90 -15.77
C PHE A 379 8.43 -4.27 -15.09
N ILE A 380 9.64 -4.55 -14.61
CA ILE A 380 10.02 -5.78 -13.91
C ILE A 380 9.67 -5.58 -12.43
N THR A 381 8.63 -6.25 -11.94
CA THR A 381 8.13 -6.02 -10.57
C THR A 381 9.09 -6.57 -9.49
N GLY A 382 9.93 -7.54 -9.85
CA GLY A 382 10.73 -8.34 -8.92
C GLY A 382 9.87 -9.24 -8.02
N ASP A 383 8.56 -9.37 -8.32
CA ASP A 383 7.68 -10.35 -7.71
C ASP A 383 7.57 -11.59 -8.60
N MET A 384 7.62 -12.75 -7.99
CA MET A 384 7.43 -14.03 -8.66
C MET A 384 5.96 -14.43 -8.61
N ALA A 385 5.44 -14.89 -9.73
CA ALA A 385 4.04 -15.26 -9.87
C ALA A 385 3.89 -16.50 -10.77
N SER A 386 2.73 -17.12 -10.72
CA SER A 386 2.26 -18.08 -11.72
C SER A 386 0.87 -17.65 -12.21
N MET A 387 0.52 -18.06 -13.42
CA MET A 387 -0.79 -17.81 -14.02
C MET A 387 -1.40 -19.14 -14.44
N ASP A 388 -2.65 -19.38 -14.09
CA ASP A 388 -3.34 -20.60 -14.51
C ASP A 388 -3.95 -20.45 -15.91
N CYS A 389 -4.50 -21.55 -16.44
CA CYS A 389 -5.12 -21.60 -17.76
C CYS A 389 -6.37 -20.68 -17.91
N GLU A 390 -6.92 -20.17 -16.80
CA GLU A 390 -8.00 -19.19 -16.81
C GLU A 390 -7.46 -17.75 -16.82
N GLY A 391 -6.14 -17.56 -16.71
CA GLY A 391 -5.48 -16.26 -16.61
C GLY A 391 -5.44 -15.69 -15.18
N ARG A 392 -5.71 -16.50 -14.17
CA ARG A 392 -5.71 -16.11 -12.76
C ARG A 392 -4.29 -16.15 -12.19
N ILE A 393 -3.91 -15.08 -11.49
CA ILE A 393 -2.55 -14.88 -11.01
C ILE A 393 -2.44 -15.22 -9.53
N THR A 394 -1.38 -15.93 -9.18
CA THR A 394 -0.95 -16.22 -7.80
C THR A 394 0.44 -15.62 -7.59
N ILE A 395 0.59 -14.78 -6.57
CA ILE A 395 1.90 -14.25 -6.16
C ILE A 395 2.59 -15.28 -5.29
N VAL A 396 3.76 -15.74 -5.73
CA VAL A 396 4.55 -16.78 -5.05
C VAL A 396 5.57 -16.19 -4.08
N GLY A 397 6.05 -14.97 -4.34
CA GLY A 397 6.99 -14.30 -3.46
C GLY A 397 7.79 -13.20 -4.14
N ARG A 398 8.88 -12.81 -3.51
CA ARG A 398 9.88 -11.91 -4.09
C ARG A 398 11.03 -12.71 -4.67
N GLU A 399 11.53 -12.32 -5.84
CA GLU A 399 12.74 -12.90 -6.43
C GLU A 399 13.92 -12.89 -5.44
N LYS A 400 14.14 -11.78 -4.76
CA LYS A 400 15.18 -11.63 -3.73
C LYS A 400 14.99 -12.46 -2.47
N ASP A 401 13.79 -12.99 -2.24
CA ASP A 401 13.47 -13.86 -1.12
C ASP A 401 13.57 -15.34 -1.51
N LEU A 402 13.82 -15.63 -2.79
CA LEU A 402 14.12 -16.97 -3.28
C LEU A 402 15.32 -17.53 -2.53
N ILE A 403 15.18 -18.75 -2.03
CA ILE A 403 16.23 -19.45 -1.30
C ILE A 403 16.94 -20.40 -2.25
N ILE A 404 18.25 -20.23 -2.39
CA ILE A 404 19.06 -21.15 -3.21
C ILE A 404 19.74 -22.16 -2.27
N SER A 405 19.12 -23.30 -2.11
CA SER A 405 19.57 -24.35 -1.18
C SER A 405 20.11 -25.57 -1.92
N GLY A 406 21.40 -25.82 -1.82
CA GLY A 406 22.06 -26.94 -2.51
C GLY A 406 21.91 -26.90 -4.03
N GLY A 407 21.86 -25.69 -4.63
CA GLY A 407 21.68 -25.48 -6.06
C GLY A 407 20.22 -25.58 -6.55
N TYR A 408 19.26 -25.72 -5.64
CA TYR A 408 17.83 -25.77 -5.96
C TYR A 408 17.14 -24.48 -5.52
N ASN A 409 16.24 -23.99 -6.36
CA ASN A 409 15.37 -22.85 -6.05
C ASN A 409 14.24 -23.31 -5.11
N VAL A 410 14.15 -22.69 -3.93
CA VAL A 410 13.08 -22.92 -2.98
C VAL A 410 12.31 -21.61 -2.78
N TYR A 411 11.04 -21.63 -3.13
CA TYR A 411 10.15 -20.51 -2.97
C TYR A 411 9.57 -20.52 -1.55
N PRO A 412 9.90 -19.52 -0.71
CA PRO A 412 9.42 -19.50 0.68
C PRO A 412 7.92 -19.71 0.81
N LYS A 413 7.14 -19.12 -0.11
CA LYS A 413 5.68 -19.18 -0.07
C LYS A 413 5.12 -20.60 -0.28
N GLU A 414 5.77 -21.42 -1.09
CA GLU A 414 5.36 -22.81 -1.26
C GLU A 414 5.45 -23.59 0.06
N VAL A 415 6.52 -23.35 0.83
CA VAL A 415 6.72 -23.97 2.13
C VAL A 415 5.76 -23.40 3.17
N GLU A 416 5.61 -22.06 3.18
CA GLU A 416 4.67 -21.37 4.07
C GLU A 416 3.23 -21.85 3.86
N ILE A 417 2.76 -22.05 2.63
CA ILE A 417 1.41 -22.56 2.35
C ILE A 417 1.18 -23.92 3.03
N VAL A 418 2.13 -24.83 2.91
CA VAL A 418 1.99 -26.17 3.53
C VAL A 418 2.03 -26.09 5.06
N LEU A 419 2.90 -25.24 5.61
CA LEU A 419 2.99 -25.01 7.05
C LEU A 419 1.71 -24.37 7.61
N ASP A 420 1.16 -23.37 6.92
CA ASP A 420 -0.04 -22.63 7.32
C ASP A 420 -1.31 -23.51 7.27
N MET A 421 -1.32 -24.59 6.47
CA MET A 421 -2.41 -25.59 6.46
C MET A 421 -2.40 -26.52 7.70
N ILE A 422 -1.35 -26.53 8.49
CA ILE A 422 -1.24 -27.39 9.67
C ILE A 422 -2.12 -26.81 10.80
N ARG A 423 -3.03 -27.62 11.33
CA ARG A 423 -4.08 -27.18 12.26
C ARG A 423 -3.55 -26.37 13.46
N PHE A 424 -2.41 -26.76 14.03
CA PHE A 424 -1.83 -26.09 15.18
C PHE A 424 -0.89 -24.93 14.85
N VAL A 425 -0.57 -24.70 13.55
CA VAL A 425 0.18 -23.54 13.09
C VAL A 425 -0.78 -22.35 12.92
N LYS A 426 -0.42 -21.23 13.53
CA LYS A 426 -1.15 -19.96 13.38
C LYS A 426 -0.68 -19.21 12.15
N GLU A 427 0.63 -19.17 11.97
CA GLU A 427 1.30 -18.45 10.90
C GLU A 427 2.73 -18.94 10.76
N SER A 428 3.26 -18.93 9.54
CA SER A 428 4.65 -19.25 9.25
C SER A 428 5.34 -18.16 8.40
N CYS A 429 6.66 -18.10 8.52
CA CYS A 429 7.54 -17.30 7.68
C CYS A 429 8.78 -18.13 7.36
N VAL A 430 9.10 -18.27 6.08
CA VAL A 430 10.26 -19.04 5.63
C VAL A 430 11.31 -18.10 5.05
N ILE A 431 12.56 -18.29 5.51
CA ILE A 431 13.73 -17.50 5.07
C ILE A 431 14.91 -18.41 4.72
N GLY A 432 15.77 -17.92 3.84
CA GLY A 432 17.09 -18.48 3.61
C GLY A 432 18.09 -17.87 4.59
N LEU A 433 18.91 -18.71 5.21
CA LEU A 433 20.02 -18.29 6.06
C LEU A 433 21.32 -18.89 5.55
N PRO A 434 22.47 -18.19 5.68
CA PRO A 434 23.77 -18.70 5.24
C PRO A 434 24.10 -20.06 5.83
N HIS A 435 24.57 -21.00 4.99
CA HIS A 435 24.91 -22.36 5.37
C HIS A 435 26.16 -22.80 4.59
N SER A 436 27.13 -23.39 5.27
CA SER A 436 28.43 -23.76 4.71
C SER A 436 28.35 -24.78 3.55
N ASP A 437 27.39 -25.71 3.60
CA ASP A 437 27.25 -26.80 2.63
C ASP A 437 26.20 -26.50 1.54
N PHE A 438 25.10 -25.84 1.92
CA PHE A 438 23.96 -25.61 1.00
C PHE A 438 23.98 -24.21 0.35
N GLY A 439 24.92 -23.31 0.70
CA GLY A 439 24.83 -21.90 0.37
C GLY A 439 23.80 -21.19 1.25
N GLU A 440 22.52 -21.56 1.12
CA GLU A 440 21.45 -21.17 2.04
C GLU A 440 20.70 -22.37 2.59
N ALA A 441 20.35 -22.31 3.88
CA ALA A 441 19.47 -23.26 4.52
C ALA A 441 18.04 -22.72 4.62
N VAL A 442 17.08 -23.49 4.16
CA VAL A 442 15.66 -23.19 4.36
C VAL A 442 15.37 -23.23 5.86
N THR A 443 14.85 -22.15 6.42
CA THR A 443 14.54 -22.01 7.84
C THR A 443 13.11 -21.55 8.01
N ALA A 444 12.31 -22.29 8.75
CA ALA A 444 10.93 -21.94 9.07
C ALA A 444 10.84 -21.28 10.45
N LEU A 445 10.14 -20.13 10.51
CA LEU A 445 9.79 -19.45 11.75
C LEU A 445 8.28 -19.55 11.88
N ILE A 446 7.79 -20.08 13.01
CA ILE A 446 6.39 -20.49 13.17
C ILE A 446 5.80 -19.90 14.43
N ILE A 447 4.57 -19.42 14.34
CA ILE A 447 3.72 -19.11 15.49
C ILE A 447 2.70 -20.23 15.64
N LEU A 448 2.62 -20.83 16.82
CA LEU A 448 1.63 -21.85 17.12
C LEU A 448 0.31 -21.24 17.63
N LYS A 449 -0.81 -21.88 17.32
CA LYS A 449 -2.14 -21.55 17.92
C LYS A 449 -2.20 -21.99 19.38
N GLU A 450 -1.60 -23.14 19.66
CA GLU A 450 -1.49 -23.78 20.97
C GLU A 450 -0.19 -24.58 21.05
N THR A 451 0.39 -24.69 22.24
CA THR A 451 1.61 -25.45 22.43
C THR A 451 1.31 -26.94 22.26
N THR A 452 1.97 -27.59 21.33
CA THR A 452 1.80 -29.03 21.03
C THR A 452 3.10 -29.73 21.29
N LEU A 453 3.05 -30.86 22.01
CA LEU A 453 4.20 -31.76 22.16
C LEU A 453 4.52 -32.34 20.77
N ASP A 454 5.80 -32.52 20.47
CA ASP A 454 6.30 -33.12 19.22
C ASP A 454 5.90 -32.37 17.93
N PHE A 455 5.69 -31.06 18.03
CA PHE A 455 5.27 -30.25 16.87
C PHE A 455 6.23 -30.37 15.67
N GLU A 456 7.55 -30.44 15.91
CA GLU A 456 8.54 -30.57 14.83
C GLU A 456 8.43 -31.88 14.07
N GLU A 457 8.19 -33.00 14.75
CA GLU A 457 8.03 -34.33 14.14
C GLU A 457 6.75 -34.36 13.31
N ASN A 458 5.66 -33.82 13.83
CA ASN A 458 4.39 -33.71 13.11
C ASN A 458 4.53 -32.84 11.85
N ILE A 459 5.23 -31.71 11.94
CA ILE A 459 5.52 -30.87 10.77
C ILE A 459 6.35 -31.63 9.74
N LYS A 460 7.43 -32.30 10.15
CA LYS A 460 8.28 -33.09 9.25
C LYS A 460 7.52 -34.19 8.53
N LEU A 461 6.60 -34.87 9.20
CA LEU A 461 5.75 -35.88 8.59
C LEU A 461 4.87 -35.28 7.47
N ILE A 462 4.23 -34.15 7.74
CA ILE A 462 3.37 -33.47 6.78
C ILE A 462 4.18 -32.94 5.59
N LEU A 463 5.33 -32.33 5.86
CA LEU A 463 6.23 -31.86 4.81
C LEU A 463 6.74 -33.00 3.91
N ASN A 464 7.05 -34.17 4.47
CA ASN A 464 7.47 -35.35 3.70
C ASN A 464 6.40 -35.84 2.71
N ASP A 465 5.13 -35.65 3.07
CA ASP A 465 4.00 -36.02 2.18
C ASP A 465 3.73 -34.97 1.09
N LYS A 466 3.99 -33.70 1.38
CA LYS A 466 3.54 -32.58 0.55
C LYS A 466 4.63 -31.92 -0.30
N LEU A 467 5.88 -31.98 0.12
CA LEU A 467 6.97 -31.25 -0.52
C LEU A 467 8.20 -32.15 -0.77
N ALA A 468 8.93 -31.81 -1.84
CA ALA A 468 10.24 -32.43 -2.10
C ALA A 468 11.24 -32.12 -0.96
N LYS A 469 12.12 -33.07 -0.62
CA LYS A 469 13.05 -32.99 0.52
C LYS A 469 13.96 -31.74 0.52
N PHE A 470 14.35 -31.24 -0.64
CA PHE A 470 15.19 -30.06 -0.74
C PHE A 470 14.48 -28.78 -0.29
N LYS A 471 13.13 -28.75 -0.31
CA LYS A 471 12.31 -27.63 0.15
C LYS A 471 12.08 -27.66 1.68
N HIS A 472 12.44 -28.74 2.36
CA HIS A 472 12.17 -28.88 3.79
C HIS A 472 13.07 -27.94 4.62
N PRO A 473 12.49 -27.26 5.61
CA PRO A 473 13.28 -26.47 6.56
C PRO A 473 14.31 -27.34 7.27
N LYS A 474 15.55 -26.85 7.33
CA LYS A 474 16.63 -27.50 8.10
C LYS A 474 16.47 -27.27 9.61
N LYS A 475 15.91 -26.12 9.97
CA LYS A 475 15.49 -25.79 11.36
C LYS A 475 14.11 -25.16 11.34
N ILE A 476 13.37 -25.43 12.42
CA ILE A 476 12.07 -24.84 12.71
C ILE A 476 12.21 -24.07 14.02
N LEU A 477 11.93 -22.78 14.02
CA LEU A 477 12.02 -21.90 15.18
C LEU A 477 10.63 -21.42 15.56
N LEU A 478 10.34 -21.42 16.86
CA LEU A 478 9.10 -20.86 17.36
C LEU A 478 9.28 -19.37 17.67
N LEU A 479 8.30 -18.58 17.27
CA LEU A 479 8.21 -17.17 17.57
C LEU A 479 6.88 -16.85 18.28
N GLU A 480 6.91 -15.81 19.12
CA GLU A 480 5.67 -15.23 19.68
C GLU A 480 4.98 -14.34 18.65
N GLU A 481 5.78 -13.61 17.87
CA GLU A 481 5.29 -12.74 16.77
C GLU A 481 6.26 -12.68 15.59
N ILE A 482 5.74 -12.45 14.40
CA ILE A 482 6.52 -12.20 13.18
C ILE A 482 6.58 -10.68 12.96
N PRO A 483 7.79 -10.07 12.82
CA PRO A 483 7.94 -8.63 12.66
C PRO A 483 7.28 -8.14 11.37
N ARG A 484 6.49 -7.07 11.48
CA ARG A 484 5.75 -6.46 10.38
C ARG A 484 5.94 -4.97 10.34
N ASN A 485 5.86 -4.41 9.14
CA ASN A 485 5.78 -2.96 8.99
C ASN A 485 4.35 -2.46 9.28
N THR A 486 4.15 -1.15 9.23
CA THR A 486 2.85 -0.49 9.47
C THR A 486 1.72 -0.93 8.53
N MET A 487 2.07 -1.51 7.37
CA MET A 487 1.11 -2.08 6.40
C MET A 487 0.89 -3.58 6.59
N GLY A 488 1.36 -4.16 7.70
CA GLY A 488 1.21 -5.58 7.99
C GLY A 488 2.12 -6.51 7.18
N LYS A 489 3.07 -5.98 6.40
CA LYS A 489 4.00 -6.77 5.60
C LYS A 489 5.12 -7.32 6.46
N VAL A 490 5.35 -8.64 6.37
CA VAL A 490 6.46 -9.32 7.06
C VAL A 490 7.82 -8.73 6.68
N GLN A 491 8.64 -8.45 7.67
CA GLN A 491 9.99 -7.89 7.50
C GLN A 491 11.03 -9.02 7.56
N LYS A 492 11.13 -9.82 6.47
CA LYS A 492 12.07 -10.96 6.37
C LYS A 492 13.54 -10.56 6.55
N ASN A 493 13.90 -9.33 6.18
CA ASN A 493 15.25 -8.80 6.40
C ASN A 493 15.62 -8.75 7.88
N ILE A 494 14.72 -8.32 8.76
CA ILE A 494 14.96 -8.29 10.21
C ILE A 494 15.20 -9.71 10.72
N LEU A 495 14.39 -10.68 10.28
CA LEU A 495 14.56 -12.08 10.68
C LEU A 495 15.86 -12.67 10.15
N ARG A 496 16.26 -12.37 8.91
CA ARG A 496 17.56 -12.80 8.38
C ARG A 496 18.72 -12.23 9.18
N ASP A 497 18.68 -10.95 9.52
CA ASP A 497 19.74 -10.32 10.33
C ASP A 497 19.81 -10.91 11.75
N GLN A 498 18.65 -11.18 12.35
CA GLN A 498 18.56 -11.74 13.70
C GLN A 498 19.14 -13.17 13.77
N TYR A 499 18.90 -13.99 12.76
CA TYR A 499 19.26 -15.41 12.73
C TYR A 499 20.43 -15.75 11.80
N LYS A 500 21.13 -14.76 11.24
CA LYS A 500 22.20 -14.96 10.24
C LYS A 500 23.32 -15.94 10.64
N ASN A 501 23.54 -16.10 11.94
CA ASN A 501 24.60 -16.98 12.47
C ASN A 501 24.08 -18.37 12.87
N LEU A 502 22.79 -18.70 12.62
CA LEU A 502 22.14 -19.93 13.09
C LEU A 502 22.84 -21.22 12.64
N TYR A 503 23.56 -21.19 11.51
CA TYR A 503 24.27 -22.33 10.89
C TYR A 503 25.76 -22.11 10.74
N LEU A 504 26.31 -21.06 11.34
CA LEU A 504 27.74 -20.70 11.20
C LEU A 504 28.63 -21.29 12.31
N GLU A 505 28.12 -22.29 13.08
CA GLU A 505 28.92 -23.04 14.06
C GLU A 505 29.63 -24.22 13.42
#